data_25fc451fe42d00bf13bac44cda9cd297
#
_entry.id   25fc451fe42d00bf13bac44cda9cd297
#
_cell.length_a   1.000
_cell.length_b   1.000
_cell.length_c   1.000
_cell.angle_alpha   90.00
_cell.angle_beta   90.00
_cell.angle_gamma   90.00
#
_symmetry.space_group_name_H-M   'P 1'
#
loop_
_entity.id
_entity.type
_entity.pdbx_description
1 polymer ?
#
loop_
_entity_poly.entity_id
_entity_poly.type
_entity_poly.pdbx_seq_one_letter_code
_entity_poly.pdbx_strand_id
1 'polypeptide(L)'
;MIKSEQEKGVGVMEYLKMLVEEFHSTTVATLGEDGHPQTRVIDMMHYEDDGVYFLAARGKAFYQQLMEQKYIAVSATKDKKAISLRGKVKNIDSEKLDILFEKNPYMKQIYLSLS
;
A
#
# COMPACT_ATOMS: atom_id res chain seq x y z
N MET A 1 5.96 -4.34 6.85
CA MET A 1 5.87 -3.25 5.86
C MET A 1 5.81 -3.82 4.46
N ILE A 2 4.94 -3.30 3.67
CA ILE A 2 4.70 -3.82 2.32
C ILE A 2 5.08 -2.76 1.29
N LYS A 3 5.78 -3.18 0.25
CA LYS A 3 6.10 -2.38 -0.90
C LYS A 3 5.33 -2.91 -2.11
N SER A 4 4.59 -2.04 -2.78
CA SER A 4 3.98 -2.35 -4.08
C SER A 4 4.85 -1.75 -5.17
N GLU A 5 5.47 -2.63 -5.97
CA GLU A 5 6.37 -2.21 -7.05
C GLU A 5 5.58 -2.05 -8.34
N GLN A 6 5.78 -0.91 -8.99
CA GLN A 6 5.17 -0.59 -10.28
C GLN A 6 6.24 -0.66 -11.37
N GLU A 7 5.82 -0.97 -12.59
CA GLU A 7 6.72 -0.91 -13.73
C GLU A 7 7.15 0.53 -13.97
N LYS A 8 8.44 0.74 -14.21
CA LYS A 8 8.97 2.07 -14.52
C LYS A 8 8.48 2.52 -15.88
N GLY A 9 7.93 3.72 -15.91
CA GLY A 9 7.47 4.34 -17.14
C GLY A 9 7.45 5.86 -16.98
N VAL A 10 7.23 6.58 -18.07
CA VAL A 10 7.12 8.03 -18.02
C VAL A 10 5.91 8.41 -17.17
N GLY A 11 6.13 9.22 -16.12
CA GLY A 11 5.07 9.71 -15.27
C GLY A 11 4.68 8.81 -14.12
N VAL A 12 5.26 7.60 -13.98
CA VAL A 12 4.90 6.68 -12.88
C VAL A 12 5.18 7.30 -11.51
N MET A 13 6.33 7.94 -11.34
CA MET A 13 6.70 8.60 -10.08
C MET A 13 5.66 9.63 -9.64
N GLU A 14 5.10 10.36 -10.59
CA GLU A 14 4.07 11.36 -10.33
C GLU A 14 2.80 10.72 -9.77
N TYR A 15 2.38 9.57 -10.32
CA TYR A 15 1.22 8.84 -9.82
C TYR A 15 1.46 8.26 -8.44
N LEU A 16 2.66 7.76 -8.16
CA LEU A 16 3.02 7.24 -6.84
C LEU A 16 2.98 8.36 -5.79
N LYS A 17 3.50 9.53 -6.14
CA LYS A 17 3.43 10.71 -5.29
C LYS A 17 1.98 11.10 -5.00
N MET A 18 1.11 11.08 -6.02
CA MET A 18 -0.30 11.37 -5.85
C MET A 18 -0.98 10.39 -4.88
N LEU A 19 -0.67 9.11 -4.98
CA LEU A 19 -1.24 8.11 -4.07
C LEU A 19 -0.92 8.42 -2.61
N VAL A 20 0.29 8.86 -2.33
CA VAL A 20 0.74 9.11 -0.95
C VAL A 20 0.31 10.50 -0.46
N GLU A 21 0.58 11.54 -1.24
CA GLU A 21 0.43 12.92 -0.78
C GLU A 21 -0.96 13.50 -1.04
N GLU A 22 -1.60 13.12 -2.14
CA GLU A 22 -2.88 13.68 -2.54
C GLU A 22 -4.06 12.83 -2.09
N PHE A 23 -4.03 11.53 -2.40
CA PHE A 23 -5.12 10.61 -2.03
C PHE A 23 -4.93 10.03 -0.63
N HIS A 24 -3.75 9.52 -0.33
CA HIS A 24 -3.36 8.88 0.92
C HIS A 24 -4.18 7.63 1.24
N SER A 25 -5.49 7.75 1.47
CA SER A 25 -6.40 6.61 1.66
C SER A 25 -6.76 6.01 0.32
N THR A 26 -6.44 4.73 0.13
CA THR A 26 -6.64 4.02 -1.13
C THR A 26 -7.44 2.74 -0.90
N THR A 27 -8.00 2.20 -1.98
CA THR A 27 -8.65 0.89 -1.94
C THR A 27 -7.70 -0.13 -2.57
N VAL A 28 -7.37 -1.17 -1.80
CA VAL A 28 -6.48 -2.24 -2.24
C VAL A 28 -7.29 -3.51 -2.42
N ALA A 29 -7.18 -4.14 -3.59
CA ALA A 29 -7.89 -5.36 -3.94
C ALA A 29 -6.96 -6.56 -3.95
N THR A 30 -7.43 -7.66 -3.35
CA THR A 30 -6.78 -8.97 -3.37
C THR A 30 -7.84 -10.03 -3.62
N LEU A 31 -7.44 -11.29 -3.83
CA LEU A 31 -8.36 -12.41 -3.85
C LEU A 31 -8.49 -13.00 -2.44
N GLY A 32 -9.71 -13.24 -2.00
CA GLY A 32 -9.97 -13.93 -0.76
C GLY A 32 -9.76 -15.44 -0.87
N GLU A 33 -9.81 -16.14 0.25
CA GLU A 33 -9.64 -17.60 0.30
C GLU A 33 -10.71 -18.33 -0.51
N ASP A 34 -11.89 -17.74 -0.62
CA ASP A 34 -13.01 -18.31 -1.40
C ASP A 34 -12.89 -18.04 -2.91
N GLY A 35 -11.80 -17.41 -3.35
CA GLY A 35 -11.60 -17.08 -4.76
C GLY A 35 -12.32 -15.83 -5.23
N HIS A 36 -13.03 -15.15 -4.35
CA HIS A 36 -13.73 -13.90 -4.69
C HIS A 36 -12.85 -12.68 -4.36
N PRO A 37 -12.93 -11.61 -5.16
CA PRO A 37 -12.19 -10.39 -4.87
C PRO A 37 -12.61 -9.79 -3.54
N GLN A 38 -11.61 -9.27 -2.82
CA GLN A 38 -11.84 -8.53 -1.58
C GLN A 38 -11.14 -7.18 -1.68
N THR A 39 -11.72 -6.16 -1.06
CA THR A 39 -11.10 -4.84 -1.01
C THR A 39 -11.03 -4.34 0.43
N ARG A 40 -10.08 -3.45 0.68
CA ARG A 40 -9.98 -2.73 1.95
C ARG A 40 -9.30 -1.39 1.74
N VAL A 41 -9.58 -0.46 2.65
CA VAL A 41 -8.97 0.86 2.60
C VAL A 41 -7.62 0.82 3.32
N ILE A 42 -6.58 1.27 2.63
CA ILE A 42 -5.20 1.27 3.13
C ILE A 42 -4.61 2.65 2.87
N ASP A 43 -3.95 3.20 3.90
CA ASP A 43 -3.22 4.45 3.78
C ASP A 43 -1.85 4.18 3.16
N MET A 44 -1.57 4.83 2.03
CA MET A 44 -0.25 4.80 1.41
C MET A 44 0.64 5.82 2.09
N MET A 45 1.77 5.40 2.62
CA MET A 45 2.56 6.18 3.58
C MET A 45 3.83 6.78 3.02
N HIS A 46 4.39 6.17 2.00
CA HIS A 46 5.67 6.59 1.44
C HIS A 46 5.74 6.13 -0.01
N TYR A 47 6.49 6.85 -0.83
CA TYR A 47 6.78 6.43 -2.20
C TYR A 47 8.25 6.61 -2.52
N GLU A 48 8.73 5.78 -3.44
CA GLU A 48 10.04 5.91 -4.06
C GLU A 48 9.85 5.74 -5.56
N ASP A 49 10.92 5.79 -6.34
CA ASP A 49 10.83 5.82 -7.79
C ASP A 49 10.15 4.59 -8.41
N ASP A 50 10.07 3.49 -7.68
CA ASP A 50 9.56 2.22 -8.19
C ASP A 50 8.36 1.67 -7.43
N GLY A 51 7.88 2.35 -6.38
CA GLY A 51 6.77 1.79 -5.64
C GLY A 51 6.28 2.61 -4.47
N VAL A 52 5.21 2.13 -3.85
CA VAL A 52 4.62 2.72 -2.66
C VAL A 52 4.69 1.74 -1.49
N TYR A 53 4.65 2.27 -0.28
CA TYR A 53 4.83 1.53 0.96
C TYR A 53 3.65 1.72 1.89
N PHE A 54 3.22 0.63 2.52
CA PHE A 54 2.13 0.66 3.49
C PHE A 54 2.33 -0.42 4.55
N LEU A 55 1.54 -0.35 5.60
CA LEU A 55 1.62 -1.30 6.71
C LEU A 55 0.48 -2.33 6.62
N ALA A 56 0.81 -3.58 6.97
CA ALA A 56 -0.18 -4.66 7.08
C ALA A 56 0.14 -5.48 8.33
N ALA A 57 -0.88 -5.79 9.12
CA ALA A 57 -0.73 -6.54 10.35
C ALA A 57 -0.59 -8.03 10.05
N ARG A 58 0.47 -8.66 10.56
CA ARG A 58 0.81 -10.06 10.28
C ARG A 58 -0.28 -11.07 10.62
N GLY A 59 -1.07 -10.82 11.64
CA GLY A 59 -2.13 -11.75 12.03
C GLY A 59 -3.41 -11.66 11.23
N LYS A 60 -3.47 -10.80 10.23
CA LYS A 60 -4.68 -10.55 9.44
C LYS A 60 -4.67 -11.33 8.14
N ALA A 61 -5.88 -11.69 7.67
CA ALA A 61 -6.05 -12.36 6.38
C ALA A 61 -5.43 -11.56 5.22
N PHE A 62 -5.50 -10.23 5.28
CA PHE A 62 -4.91 -9.36 4.27
C PHE A 62 -3.40 -9.61 4.12
N TYR A 63 -2.67 -9.65 5.23
CA TYR A 63 -1.23 -9.92 5.19
C TYR A 63 -0.95 -11.26 4.52
N GLN A 64 -1.70 -12.29 4.89
CA GLN A 64 -1.56 -13.62 4.32
C GLN A 64 -1.79 -13.63 2.81
N GLN A 65 -2.85 -12.94 2.36
CA GLN A 65 -3.15 -12.80 0.93
C GLN A 65 -2.01 -12.10 0.18
N LEU A 66 -1.45 -11.04 0.77
CA LEU A 66 -0.32 -10.33 0.17
C LEU A 66 0.90 -11.25 -0.02
N MET A 67 1.20 -12.05 0.98
CA MET A 67 2.36 -12.95 0.94
C MET A 67 2.17 -14.12 -0.03
N GLU A 68 0.95 -14.62 -0.15
CA GLU A 68 0.62 -15.73 -1.04
C GLU A 68 0.48 -15.28 -2.50
N GLN A 69 -0.24 -14.19 -2.73
CA GLN A 69 -0.56 -13.73 -4.08
C GLN A 69 0.53 -12.87 -4.70
N LYS A 70 1.25 -12.12 -3.89
CA LYS A 70 2.37 -11.25 -4.29
C LYS A 70 2.00 -10.22 -5.36
N TYR A 71 0.73 -9.86 -5.44
CA TYR A 71 0.21 -8.93 -6.44
C TYR A 71 -1.03 -8.23 -5.89
N ILE A 72 -1.18 -6.94 -6.19
CA ILE A 72 -2.35 -6.18 -5.78
C ILE A 72 -2.82 -5.23 -6.88
N ALA A 73 -4.09 -4.84 -6.79
CA ALA A 73 -4.63 -3.71 -7.51
C ALA A 73 -4.97 -2.62 -6.50
N VAL A 74 -4.70 -1.38 -6.87
CA VAL A 74 -4.93 -0.21 -6.02
C VAL A 74 -5.72 0.82 -6.79
N SER A 75 -6.74 1.39 -6.17
CA SER A 75 -7.46 2.52 -6.75
C SER A 75 -7.70 3.59 -5.69
N ALA A 76 -7.81 4.83 -6.15
CA ALA A 76 -8.11 5.96 -5.29
C ALA A 76 -8.84 7.02 -6.07
N THR A 77 -9.69 7.78 -5.39
CA THR A 77 -10.42 8.89 -6.00
C THR A 77 -10.53 10.04 -5.01
N LYS A 78 -10.37 11.25 -5.50
CA LYS A 78 -10.52 12.46 -4.70
C LYS A 78 -10.62 13.66 -5.64
N ASP A 79 -11.54 14.58 -5.35
CA ASP A 79 -11.69 15.85 -6.07
C ASP A 79 -11.80 15.66 -7.59
N LYS A 80 -12.64 14.69 -8.03
CA LYS A 80 -12.89 14.37 -9.44
C LYS A 80 -11.70 13.75 -10.16
N LYS A 81 -10.66 13.40 -9.43
CA LYS A 81 -9.52 12.64 -9.98
C LYS A 81 -9.63 11.18 -9.57
N ALA A 82 -9.20 10.27 -10.42
CA ALA A 82 -9.16 8.85 -10.14
C ALA A 82 -7.87 8.26 -10.67
N ILE A 83 -7.33 7.29 -9.91
CA ILE A 83 -6.11 6.59 -10.29
C ILE A 83 -6.31 5.09 -10.02
N SER A 84 -5.75 4.25 -10.90
CA SER A 84 -5.77 2.81 -10.72
C SER A 84 -4.43 2.25 -11.13
N LEU A 85 -3.82 1.46 -10.24
CA LEU A 85 -2.51 0.86 -10.45
C LEU A 85 -2.55 -0.61 -10.06
N ARG A 86 -1.66 -1.41 -10.64
CA ARG A 86 -1.44 -2.79 -10.27
C ARG A 86 0.04 -3.02 -10.11
N GLY A 87 0.43 -3.91 -9.23
CA GLY A 87 1.84 -4.19 -9.07
C GLY A 87 2.13 -5.36 -8.15
N LYS A 88 3.39 -5.78 -8.18
CA LYS A 88 3.89 -6.82 -7.29
C LYS A 88 4.07 -6.26 -5.90
N VAL A 89 3.91 -7.13 -4.89
CA VAL A 89 4.16 -6.75 -3.51
C VAL A 89 5.22 -7.66 -2.91
N LYS A 90 5.95 -7.10 -1.95
CA LYS A 90 6.90 -7.85 -1.14
C LYS A 90 6.94 -7.30 0.26
N ASN A 91 7.27 -8.15 1.22
CA ASN A 91 7.51 -7.72 2.59
C ASN A 91 8.98 -7.27 2.71
N ILE A 92 9.18 -6.04 3.14
CA ILE A 92 10.52 -5.49 3.39
C ILE A 92 10.80 -5.34 4.89
N ASP A 93 9.99 -6.01 5.72
CA ASP A 93 10.08 -6.01 7.18
C ASP A 93 10.06 -4.59 7.75
N SER A 94 11.06 -4.20 8.55
CA SER A 94 11.11 -2.89 9.19
C SER A 94 12.04 -1.88 8.50
N GLU A 95 12.48 -2.21 7.28
CA GLU A 95 13.52 -1.43 6.58
C GLU A 95 13.20 0.06 6.44
N LYS A 96 11.92 0.41 6.23
CA LYS A 96 11.49 1.79 6.02
C LYS A 96 10.60 2.34 7.14
N LEU A 97 10.48 1.63 8.27
CA LEU A 97 9.55 2.03 9.32
C LEU A 97 9.83 3.42 9.89
N ASP A 98 11.10 3.77 10.08
CA ASP A 98 11.45 5.10 10.61
C ASP A 98 10.95 6.22 9.70
N ILE A 99 11.12 6.05 8.38
CA ILE A 99 10.66 7.02 7.40
C ILE A 99 9.13 7.11 7.41
N LEU A 100 8.45 5.97 7.50
CA LEU A 100 6.99 5.94 7.52
C LEU A 100 6.43 6.66 8.74
N PHE A 101 7.01 6.44 9.91
CA PHE A 101 6.55 7.05 11.15
C PHE A 101 6.88 8.54 11.22
N GLU A 102 7.98 8.97 10.62
CA GLU A 102 8.32 10.39 10.52
C GLU A 102 7.27 11.13 9.67
N LYS A 103 6.86 10.55 8.55
CA LYS A 103 5.84 11.15 7.67
C LYS A 103 4.41 10.99 8.20
N ASN A 104 4.16 9.95 8.99
CA ASN A 104 2.82 9.57 9.46
C ASN A 104 2.87 9.24 10.95
N PRO A 105 3.08 10.24 11.83
CA PRO A 105 3.27 9.98 13.26
C PRO A 105 2.12 9.22 13.92
N TYR A 106 0.88 9.41 13.46
CA TYR A 106 -0.30 8.73 14.00
C TYR A 106 -0.21 7.20 13.84
N MET A 107 0.48 6.72 12.81
CA MET A 107 0.57 5.28 12.53
C MET A 107 1.51 4.56 13.49
N LYS A 108 2.42 5.26 14.15
CA LYS A 108 3.29 4.67 15.15
C LYS A 108 2.48 4.09 16.31
N GLN A 109 1.46 4.81 16.76
CA GLN A 109 0.57 4.36 17.82
C GLN A 109 -0.20 3.10 17.39
N ILE A 110 -0.75 3.12 16.19
CA ILE A 110 -1.50 1.98 15.64
C ILE A 110 -0.58 0.77 15.49
N TYR A 111 0.61 0.95 14.93
CA TYR A 111 1.57 -0.14 14.73
C TYR A 111 1.96 -0.78 16.06
N LEU A 112 2.26 0.01 17.08
CA LEU A 112 2.64 -0.50 18.40
C LEU A 112 1.50 -1.27 19.05
N SER A 113 0.25 -0.90 18.80
CA SER A 113 -0.91 -1.62 19.33
C SER A 113 -1.20 -2.92 18.58
N LEU A 114 -0.72 -3.05 17.33
CA LEU A 114 -0.90 -4.25 16.49
C LEU A 114 0.25 -5.25 16.65
N SER A 115 1.37 -4.80 17.13
CA SER A 115 2.53 -5.68 17.35
C SER A 115 2.46 -6.32 18.73
#